data_e346736d5a3639127ee8b4d87a45cd0b
#
_entry.id   e346736d5a3639127ee8b4d87a45cd0b
#
_cell.length_a   1.000
_cell.length_b   1.000
_cell.length_c   1.000
_cell.angle_alpha   90.00
_cell.angle_beta   90.00
_cell.angle_gamma   90.00
#
_symmetry.space_group_name_H-M   'P 1'
#
loop_
_entity.id
_entity.type
_entity.pdbx_description
1 polymer ?
#
loop_
_entity_poly.entity_id
_entity_poly.type
_entity_poly.pdbx_seq_one_letter_code
_entity_poly.pdbx_strand_id
1 'polypeptide(L)'
;QTSLADGSRISKFDIRLDSYGEIDELNSHVGLLVSLVREERVREMLLDVQRTLFVVGALLAMPPKGEKTSTCVLTKDHVSNLEHYIDSLHEGLPAWRGFTLPGGCISACQAQICRTVCRMAERRICLLSQQEGEVDSCLLSYVNRLSDMFYVLALYLNNHEGVEEIFW
;
A
#
# COMPACT_ATOMS: atom_id res chain seq x y z
N GLN A 1 10.42 -25.29 1.41
CA GLN A 1 11.38 -24.25 1.04
C GLN A 1 10.97 -23.56 -0.26
N THR A 2 11.38 -22.31 -0.41
CA THR A 2 11.23 -21.50 -1.63
C THR A 2 12.55 -20.79 -1.91
N SER A 3 12.66 -20.11 -3.07
CA SER A 3 13.86 -19.35 -3.43
C SER A 3 13.57 -17.85 -3.32
N LEU A 4 14.53 -17.09 -2.82
CA LEU A 4 14.57 -15.64 -2.90
C LEU A 4 15.00 -15.17 -4.31
N ALA A 5 15.02 -13.86 -4.52
CA ALA A 5 15.36 -13.23 -5.80
C ALA A 5 16.83 -13.55 -6.25
N ASP A 6 17.75 -13.78 -5.30
CA ASP A 6 19.14 -14.19 -5.55
C ASP A 6 19.33 -15.69 -5.73
N GLY A 7 18.24 -16.49 -5.68
CA GLY A 7 18.26 -17.95 -5.75
C GLY A 7 18.55 -18.66 -4.43
N SER A 8 18.83 -17.94 -3.33
CA SER A 8 19.00 -18.55 -2.00
C SER A 8 17.71 -19.21 -1.54
N ARG A 9 17.84 -20.31 -0.76
CA ARG A 9 16.70 -21.12 -0.30
C ARG A 9 16.34 -20.75 1.12
N ILE A 10 15.08 -20.36 1.34
CA ILE A 10 14.53 -20.06 2.68
C ILE A 10 13.32 -20.94 3.00
N SER A 11 12.92 -20.92 4.28
CA SER A 11 11.68 -21.57 4.72
C SER A 11 10.46 -20.86 4.14
N LYS A 12 9.37 -21.58 3.89
CA LYS A 12 8.08 -20.96 3.55
C LYS A 12 7.43 -20.21 4.71
N PHE A 13 7.98 -20.33 5.91
CA PHE A 13 7.55 -19.63 7.13
C PHE A 13 8.51 -18.50 7.52
N ASP A 14 9.33 -18.06 6.58
CA ASP A 14 10.27 -16.98 6.79
C ASP A 14 9.53 -15.64 6.79
N ILE A 15 9.87 -14.76 7.74
CA ILE A 15 9.24 -13.43 7.88
C ILE A 15 9.42 -12.58 6.63
N ARG A 16 10.49 -12.79 5.88
CA ARG A 16 10.75 -12.10 4.63
C ARG A 16 9.74 -12.50 3.57
N LEU A 17 9.45 -13.82 3.47
CA LEU A 17 8.42 -14.33 2.56
C LEU A 17 7.03 -13.80 2.92
N ASP A 18 6.69 -13.78 4.21
CA ASP A 18 5.45 -13.20 4.69
C ASP A 18 5.35 -11.71 4.31
N SER A 19 6.44 -10.94 4.48
CA SER A 19 6.45 -9.51 4.23
C SER A 19 6.16 -9.16 2.77
N TYR A 20 6.83 -9.80 1.81
CA TYR A 20 6.55 -9.51 0.40
C TYR A 20 5.27 -10.21 -0.09
N GLY A 21 4.85 -11.29 0.56
CA GLY A 21 3.55 -11.92 0.31
C GLY A 21 2.37 -11.00 0.64
N GLU A 22 2.44 -10.30 1.78
CA GLU A 22 1.44 -9.28 2.16
C GLU A 22 1.41 -8.09 1.17
N ILE A 23 2.55 -7.73 0.60
CA ILE A 23 2.61 -6.69 -0.45
C ILE A 23 1.97 -7.19 -1.75
N ASP A 24 2.15 -8.45 -2.11
CA ASP A 24 1.51 -9.06 -3.28
C ASP A 24 -0.02 -9.16 -3.11
N GLU A 25 -0.48 -9.55 -1.92
CA GLU A 25 -1.90 -9.53 -1.56
C GLU A 25 -2.48 -8.12 -1.67
N LEU A 26 -1.80 -7.12 -1.07
CA LEU A 26 -2.21 -5.71 -1.20
C LEU A 26 -2.30 -5.30 -2.67
N ASN A 27 -1.32 -5.63 -3.48
CA ASN A 27 -1.29 -5.26 -4.90
C ASN A 27 -2.45 -5.89 -5.67
N SER A 28 -2.84 -7.12 -5.32
CA SER A 28 -4.01 -7.80 -5.89
C SER A 28 -5.32 -7.08 -5.50
N HIS A 29 -5.45 -6.65 -4.25
CA HIS A 29 -6.58 -5.84 -3.78
C HIS A 29 -6.65 -4.46 -4.46
N VAL A 30 -5.50 -3.82 -4.72
CA VAL A 30 -5.44 -2.58 -5.50
C VAL A 30 -5.89 -2.83 -6.95
N GLY A 31 -5.50 -3.95 -7.56
CA GLY A 31 -5.97 -4.33 -8.90
C GLY A 31 -7.49 -4.46 -8.99
N LEU A 32 -8.12 -5.05 -7.97
CA LEU A 32 -9.58 -5.08 -7.87
C LEU A 32 -10.15 -3.65 -7.74
N LEU A 33 -9.55 -2.81 -6.91
CA LEU A 33 -9.99 -1.42 -6.74
C LEU A 33 -9.90 -0.62 -8.05
N VAL A 34 -8.82 -0.79 -8.83
CA VAL A 34 -8.67 -0.21 -10.18
C VAL A 34 -9.86 -0.56 -11.08
N SER A 35 -10.33 -1.81 -11.02
CA SER A 35 -11.46 -2.27 -11.84
C SER A 35 -12.82 -1.72 -11.39
N LEU A 36 -12.95 -1.29 -10.14
CA LEU A 36 -14.17 -0.74 -9.56
C LEU A 36 -14.28 0.78 -9.73
N VAL A 37 -13.16 1.48 -9.86
CA VAL A 37 -13.12 2.94 -9.99
C VAL A 37 -13.37 3.35 -11.44
N ARG A 38 -14.25 4.34 -11.66
CA ARG A 38 -14.59 4.85 -13.01
C ARG A 38 -13.80 6.10 -13.39
N GLU A 39 -13.39 6.89 -12.42
CA GLU A 39 -12.65 8.13 -12.65
C GLU A 39 -11.21 7.82 -13.10
N GLU A 40 -10.84 8.27 -14.31
CA GLU A 40 -9.54 7.96 -14.91
C GLU A 40 -8.37 8.49 -14.08
N ARG A 41 -8.49 9.69 -13.52
CA ARG A 41 -7.45 10.27 -12.64
C ARG A 41 -7.14 9.35 -11.45
N VAL A 42 -8.17 8.82 -10.79
CA VAL A 42 -7.99 7.92 -9.65
C VAL A 42 -7.45 6.55 -10.09
N ARG A 43 -7.87 6.06 -11.26
CA ARG A 43 -7.32 4.83 -11.85
C ARG A 43 -5.83 4.94 -12.11
N GLU A 44 -5.37 6.05 -12.69
CA GLU A 44 -3.93 6.28 -12.93
C GLU A 44 -3.13 6.36 -11.63
N MET A 45 -3.65 7.02 -10.58
CA MET A 45 -3.03 7.02 -9.25
C MET A 45 -2.87 5.60 -8.71
N LEU A 46 -3.90 4.76 -8.82
CA LEU A 46 -3.88 3.37 -8.35
C LEU A 46 -2.93 2.49 -9.17
N LEU A 47 -2.84 2.69 -10.48
CA LEU A 47 -1.88 2.00 -11.34
C LEU A 47 -0.43 2.38 -11.00
N ASP A 48 -0.17 3.64 -10.66
CA ASP A 48 1.14 4.08 -10.17
C ASP A 48 1.49 3.41 -8.83
N VAL A 49 0.52 3.34 -7.92
CA VAL A 49 0.66 2.58 -6.66
C VAL A 49 0.99 1.10 -6.94
N GLN A 50 0.30 0.43 -7.87
CA GLN A 50 0.58 -0.97 -8.21
C GLN A 50 2.01 -1.16 -8.72
N ARG A 51 2.48 -0.27 -9.62
CA ARG A 51 3.87 -0.31 -10.12
C ARG A 51 4.88 -0.16 -8.97
N THR A 52 4.61 0.76 -8.05
CA THR A 52 5.48 0.99 -6.89
C THR A 52 5.44 -0.17 -5.90
N LEU A 53 4.30 -0.83 -5.70
CA LEU A 53 4.20 -2.05 -4.88
C LEU A 53 5.03 -3.20 -5.44
N PHE A 54 5.18 -3.34 -6.78
CA PHE A 54 6.13 -4.28 -7.37
C PHE A 54 7.57 -3.94 -7.00
N VAL A 55 7.94 -2.65 -6.98
CA VAL A 55 9.28 -2.21 -6.52
C VAL A 55 9.48 -2.56 -5.05
N VAL A 56 8.49 -2.28 -4.18
CA VAL A 56 8.54 -2.63 -2.76
C VAL A 56 8.71 -4.13 -2.56
N GLY A 57 7.90 -4.96 -3.25
CA GLY A 57 8.00 -6.41 -3.18
C GLY A 57 9.38 -6.93 -3.62
N ALA A 58 9.93 -6.39 -4.71
CA ALA A 58 11.26 -6.73 -5.20
C ALA A 58 12.36 -6.40 -4.18
N LEU A 59 12.28 -5.22 -3.53
CA LEU A 59 13.23 -4.81 -2.49
C LEU A 59 13.15 -5.72 -1.25
N LEU A 60 11.96 -6.12 -0.83
CA LEU A 60 11.76 -7.04 0.29
C LEU A 60 12.22 -8.47 -0.02
N ALA A 61 12.14 -8.90 -1.29
CA ALA A 61 12.61 -10.22 -1.73
C ALA A 61 14.14 -10.33 -1.85
N MET A 62 14.88 -9.23 -1.68
CA MET A 62 16.35 -9.21 -1.65
C MET A 62 16.87 -9.64 -0.28
N PRO A 63 17.88 -10.48 -0.17
CA PRO A 63 18.50 -10.85 1.10
C PRO A 63 19.26 -9.66 1.72
N PRO A 64 19.36 -9.58 3.06
CA PRO A 64 19.95 -8.41 3.76
C PRO A 64 21.45 -8.21 3.47
N LYS A 65 22.15 -9.24 3.01
CA LYS A 65 23.61 -9.24 2.75
C LYS A 65 23.98 -9.49 1.27
N GLY A 66 23.00 -9.44 0.37
CA GLY A 66 23.24 -9.60 -1.07
C GLY A 66 23.82 -8.34 -1.69
N GLU A 67 24.62 -8.48 -2.77
CA GLU A 67 24.91 -7.34 -3.62
C GLU A 67 23.57 -6.75 -4.10
N LYS A 68 23.43 -5.42 -4.01
CA LYS A 68 22.25 -4.72 -4.51
C LYS A 68 22.24 -4.79 -6.05
N THR A 69 21.88 -5.94 -6.57
CA THR A 69 21.77 -6.18 -8.03
C THR A 69 20.45 -5.67 -8.60
N SER A 70 19.52 -5.23 -7.72
CA SER A 70 18.24 -4.70 -8.15
C SER A 70 18.40 -3.30 -8.73
N THR A 71 17.91 -3.11 -9.96
CA THR A 71 17.71 -1.78 -10.57
C THR A 71 16.50 -1.07 -9.99
N CYS A 72 15.72 -1.72 -9.13
CA CYS A 72 14.56 -1.15 -8.47
C CYS A 72 15.01 -0.20 -7.34
N VAL A 73 14.57 1.03 -7.40
CA VAL A 73 14.88 2.06 -6.40
C VAL A 73 13.58 2.71 -5.95
N LEU A 74 13.38 2.75 -4.63
CA LEU A 74 12.33 3.55 -4.03
C LEU A 74 12.96 4.84 -3.53
N THR A 75 12.38 5.98 -3.91
CA THR A 75 12.92 7.30 -3.58
C THR A 75 11.91 8.11 -2.76
N LYS A 76 12.36 9.22 -2.19
CA LYS A 76 11.48 10.17 -1.51
C LYS A 76 10.40 10.73 -2.43
N ASP A 77 10.64 10.78 -3.74
CA ASP A 77 9.66 11.26 -4.71
C ASP A 77 8.41 10.36 -4.74
N HIS A 78 8.56 9.04 -4.54
CA HIS A 78 7.41 8.14 -4.45
C HIS A 78 6.54 8.47 -3.21
N VAL A 79 7.17 8.84 -2.08
CA VAL A 79 6.44 9.27 -0.87
C VAL A 79 5.75 10.61 -1.13
N SER A 80 6.47 11.58 -1.72
CA SER A 80 5.91 12.89 -2.06
C SER A 80 4.76 12.79 -3.05
N ASN A 81 4.81 11.85 -4.00
CA ASN A 81 3.68 11.59 -4.92
C ASN A 81 2.43 11.11 -4.16
N LEU A 82 2.60 10.21 -3.17
CA LEU A 82 1.46 9.80 -2.33
C LEU A 82 0.88 10.99 -1.55
N GLU A 83 1.72 11.88 -1.04
CA GLU A 83 1.27 13.09 -0.33
C GLU A 83 0.46 13.99 -1.27
N HIS A 84 0.92 14.20 -2.51
CA HIS A 84 0.16 14.93 -3.52
C HIS A 84 -1.18 14.26 -3.88
N TYR A 85 -1.21 12.91 -3.94
CA TYR A 85 -2.47 12.18 -4.15
C TYR A 85 -3.43 12.39 -2.99
N ILE A 86 -2.95 12.29 -1.74
CA ILE A 86 -3.75 12.55 -0.54
C ILE A 86 -4.33 13.95 -0.57
N ASP A 87 -3.52 14.97 -0.82
CA ASP A 87 -3.94 16.37 -0.87
C ASP A 87 -5.02 16.58 -1.95
N SER A 88 -4.80 16.05 -3.15
CA SER A 88 -5.74 16.16 -4.27
C SER A 88 -7.06 15.43 -4.06
N LEU A 89 -7.05 14.31 -3.32
CA LEU A 89 -8.25 13.58 -2.95
C LEU A 89 -9.00 14.25 -1.79
N HIS A 90 -8.27 14.96 -0.93
CA HIS A 90 -8.83 15.67 0.20
C HIS A 90 -9.54 16.96 -0.22
N GLU A 91 -9.21 17.51 -1.39
CA GLU A 91 -9.88 18.69 -1.96
C GLU A 91 -11.38 18.43 -2.11
N GLY A 92 -12.20 19.29 -1.49
CA GLY A 92 -13.66 19.19 -1.58
C GLY A 92 -14.32 18.15 -0.66
N LEU A 93 -13.55 17.43 0.16
CA LEU A 93 -14.14 16.60 1.19
C LEU A 93 -14.74 17.46 2.31
N PRO A 94 -15.86 17.03 2.93
CA PRO A 94 -16.41 17.67 4.10
C PRO A 94 -15.41 17.75 5.26
N ALA A 95 -15.53 18.76 6.12
CA ALA A 95 -14.71 18.84 7.32
C ALA A 95 -14.86 17.56 8.17
N TRP A 96 -13.74 17.10 8.72
CA TRP A 96 -13.72 15.93 9.58
C TRP A 96 -14.66 16.09 10.80
N ARG A 97 -15.53 15.10 11.01
CA ARG A 97 -16.53 15.10 12.09
C ARG A 97 -16.32 14.01 13.13
N GLY A 98 -15.41 13.07 12.87
CA GLY A 98 -15.15 11.92 13.74
C GLY A 98 -14.75 10.67 12.95
N PHE A 99 -14.60 9.57 13.67
CA PHE A 99 -14.34 8.27 13.04
C PHE A 99 -15.60 7.77 12.32
N THR A 100 -15.38 7.21 11.13
CA THR A 100 -16.44 6.62 10.31
C THR A 100 -16.34 5.10 10.35
N LEU A 101 -17.49 4.43 10.22
CA LEU A 101 -17.50 2.98 10.00
C LEU A 101 -17.00 2.67 8.60
N PRO A 102 -16.07 1.70 8.42
CA PRO A 102 -15.63 1.29 7.09
C PRO A 102 -16.80 0.74 6.28
N GLY A 103 -17.19 1.45 5.21
CA GLY A 103 -18.36 1.10 4.44
C GLY A 103 -18.64 2.09 3.31
N GLY A 104 -19.83 1.99 2.74
CA GLY A 104 -20.31 2.89 1.69
C GLY A 104 -20.42 2.21 0.33
N CYS A 105 -20.04 2.89 -0.75
CA CYS A 105 -20.02 2.30 -2.08
C CYS A 105 -18.97 1.17 -2.19
N ILE A 106 -19.11 0.29 -3.20
CA ILE A 106 -18.25 -0.90 -3.33
C ILE A 106 -16.77 -0.52 -3.46
N SER A 107 -16.46 0.52 -4.23
CA SER A 107 -15.08 1.00 -4.40
C SER A 107 -14.51 1.58 -3.10
N ALA A 108 -15.30 2.28 -2.29
CA ALA A 108 -14.89 2.76 -0.97
C ALA A 108 -14.64 1.60 0.01
N CYS A 109 -15.52 0.59 0.03
CA CYS A 109 -15.32 -0.63 0.81
C CYS A 109 -14.01 -1.33 0.42
N GLN A 110 -13.71 -1.44 -0.88
CA GLN A 110 -12.46 -2.04 -1.37
C GLN A 110 -11.23 -1.20 -0.97
N ALA A 111 -11.33 0.14 -1.00
CA ALA A 111 -10.26 1.02 -0.53
C ALA A 111 -10.00 0.82 0.98
N GLN A 112 -11.04 0.62 1.81
CA GLN A 112 -10.90 0.28 3.22
C GLN A 112 -10.21 -1.09 3.44
N ILE A 113 -10.48 -2.08 2.58
CA ILE A 113 -9.77 -3.37 2.61
C ILE A 113 -8.29 -3.14 2.28
N CYS A 114 -7.97 -2.41 1.19
CA CYS A 114 -6.60 -2.05 0.84
C CYS A 114 -5.88 -1.37 2.02
N ARG A 115 -6.54 -0.44 2.71
CA ARG A 115 -6.00 0.22 3.89
C ARG A 115 -5.62 -0.76 4.99
N THR A 116 -6.49 -1.71 5.33
CA THR A 116 -6.24 -2.66 6.43
C THR A 116 -5.17 -3.68 6.07
N VAL A 117 -5.13 -4.17 4.83
CA VAL A 117 -4.08 -5.06 4.31
C VAL A 117 -2.75 -4.32 4.26
N CYS A 118 -2.72 -3.05 3.82
CA CYS A 118 -1.52 -2.21 3.83
C CYS A 118 -0.93 -2.07 5.25
N ARG A 119 -1.76 -1.84 6.26
CA ARG A 119 -1.34 -1.79 7.67
C ARG A 119 -0.84 -3.15 8.20
N MET A 120 -1.36 -4.25 7.69
CA MET A 120 -0.86 -5.59 8.01
C MET A 120 0.53 -5.79 7.40
N ALA A 121 0.72 -5.44 6.13
CA ALA A 121 2.01 -5.47 5.46
C ALA A 121 3.06 -4.60 6.19
N GLU A 122 2.70 -3.37 6.57
CA GLU A 122 3.57 -2.47 7.35
C GLU A 122 4.09 -3.15 8.62
N ARG A 123 3.20 -3.77 9.41
CA ARG A 123 3.60 -4.46 10.65
C ARG A 123 4.53 -5.65 10.39
N ARG A 124 4.33 -6.40 9.28
CA ARG A 124 5.23 -7.48 8.88
C ARG A 124 6.60 -6.97 8.49
N ILE A 125 6.66 -5.87 7.74
CA ILE A 125 7.93 -5.22 7.35
C ILE A 125 8.66 -4.66 8.58
N CYS A 126 7.95 -4.07 9.55
CA CYS A 126 8.55 -3.64 10.81
C CYS A 126 9.14 -4.81 11.60
N LEU A 127 8.45 -5.96 11.64
CA LEU A 127 8.95 -7.16 12.28
C LEU A 127 10.19 -7.73 11.55
N LEU A 128 10.17 -7.75 10.22
CA LEU A 128 11.33 -8.12 9.40
C LEU A 128 12.54 -7.22 9.72
N SER A 129 12.33 -5.90 9.80
CA SER A 129 13.38 -4.94 10.15
C SER A 129 13.99 -5.20 11.53
N GLN A 130 13.18 -5.62 12.50
CA GLN A 130 13.67 -5.97 13.85
C GLN A 130 14.48 -7.28 13.88
N GLN A 131 14.13 -8.26 13.05
CA GLN A 131 14.75 -9.59 13.07
C GLN A 131 16.00 -9.70 12.21
N GLU A 132 16.02 -9.07 11.06
CA GLU A 132 17.08 -9.24 10.06
C GLU A 132 17.94 -7.99 9.82
N GLY A 133 17.60 -6.87 10.45
CA GLY A 133 18.28 -5.59 10.29
C GLY A 133 17.45 -4.57 9.51
N GLU A 134 17.94 -3.34 9.45
CA GLU A 134 17.19 -2.20 8.94
C GLU A 134 16.69 -2.40 7.49
N VAL A 135 15.38 -2.32 7.33
CA VAL A 135 14.73 -2.09 6.05
C VAL A 135 14.84 -0.60 5.71
N ASP A 136 14.94 -0.27 4.44
CA ASP A 136 15.03 1.11 3.96
C ASP A 136 13.90 1.96 4.55
N SER A 137 14.26 3.07 5.20
CA SER A 137 13.32 3.98 5.85
C SER A 137 12.32 4.60 4.86
N CYS A 138 12.73 4.79 3.59
CA CYS A 138 11.86 5.27 2.53
C CYS A 138 10.75 4.26 2.23
N LEU A 139 11.07 2.95 2.26
CA LEU A 139 10.09 1.89 2.06
C LEU A 139 9.04 1.88 3.18
N LEU A 140 9.48 1.95 4.44
CA LEU A 140 8.56 2.04 5.57
C LEU A 140 7.68 3.30 5.50
N SER A 141 8.27 4.45 5.16
CA SER A 141 7.54 5.70 4.99
C SER A 141 6.50 5.60 3.88
N TYR A 142 6.85 4.97 2.74
CA TYR A 142 5.92 4.77 1.63
C TYR A 142 4.72 3.91 2.04
N VAL A 143 4.95 2.75 2.64
CA VAL A 143 3.86 1.84 3.03
C VAL A 143 2.97 2.47 4.11
N ASN A 144 3.56 3.19 5.06
CA ASN A 144 2.80 3.94 6.06
C ASN A 144 1.89 4.99 5.39
N ARG A 145 2.46 5.86 4.54
CA ARG A 145 1.72 6.91 3.84
C ARG A 145 0.67 6.34 2.87
N LEU A 146 0.93 5.18 2.28
CA LEU A 146 -0.03 4.50 1.40
C LEU A 146 -1.31 4.11 2.16
N SER A 147 -1.20 3.72 3.42
CA SER A 147 -2.39 3.44 4.24
C SER A 147 -3.26 4.67 4.46
N ASP A 148 -2.65 5.85 4.61
CA ASP A 148 -3.38 7.13 4.73
C ASP A 148 -4.07 7.49 3.42
N MET A 149 -3.39 7.28 2.28
CA MET A 149 -3.98 7.49 0.95
C MET A 149 -5.25 6.64 0.77
N PHE A 150 -5.23 5.36 1.11
CA PHE A 150 -6.41 4.50 0.98
C PHE A 150 -7.57 4.95 1.89
N TYR A 151 -7.28 5.48 3.07
CA TYR A 151 -8.30 6.05 3.94
C TYR A 151 -8.98 7.26 3.28
N VAL A 152 -8.19 8.23 2.82
CA VAL A 152 -8.71 9.43 2.16
C VAL A 152 -9.44 9.07 0.87
N LEU A 153 -8.91 8.11 0.10
CA LEU A 153 -9.56 7.61 -1.11
C LEU A 153 -10.93 7.00 -0.83
N ALA A 154 -11.09 6.25 0.27
CA ALA A 154 -12.40 5.69 0.62
C ALA A 154 -13.43 6.80 0.89
N LEU A 155 -13.04 7.84 1.63
CA LEU A 155 -13.92 9.00 1.87
C LEU A 155 -14.24 9.75 0.55
N TYR A 156 -13.23 9.93 -0.30
CA TYR A 156 -13.40 10.57 -1.60
C TYR A 156 -14.40 9.81 -2.48
N LEU A 157 -14.29 8.47 -2.56
CA LEU A 157 -15.16 7.63 -3.37
C LEU A 157 -16.61 7.67 -2.87
N ASN A 158 -16.84 7.64 -1.55
CA ASN A 158 -18.17 7.81 -0.97
C ASN A 158 -18.76 9.20 -1.30
N ASN A 159 -17.99 10.25 -1.10
CA ASN A 159 -18.43 11.61 -1.42
C ASN A 159 -18.75 11.80 -2.90
N HIS A 160 -17.92 11.23 -3.79
CA HIS A 160 -18.11 11.29 -5.24
C HIS A 160 -19.37 10.55 -5.71
N GLU A 161 -19.71 9.44 -5.07
CA GLU A 161 -20.90 8.64 -5.34
C GLU A 161 -22.15 9.12 -4.55
N GLY A 162 -22.02 10.21 -3.77
CA GLY A 162 -23.12 10.76 -2.97
C GLY A 162 -23.56 9.84 -1.82
N VAL A 163 -22.66 8.98 -1.33
CA VAL A 163 -22.90 8.08 -0.20
C VAL A 163 -22.47 8.76 1.09
N GLU A 164 -23.38 8.89 2.05
CA GLU A 164 -23.09 9.49 3.35
C GLU A 164 -22.27 8.56 4.24
N GLU A 165 -21.29 9.13 4.95
CA GLU A 165 -20.50 8.42 5.94
C GLU A 165 -21.32 8.12 7.19
N ILE A 166 -21.19 6.92 7.74
CA ILE A 166 -21.77 6.52 9.02
C ILE A 166 -20.72 6.77 10.11
N PHE A 167 -21.00 7.71 11.00
CA PHE A 167 -20.10 8.04 12.12
C PHE A 167 -20.30 7.06 13.28
N TRP A 168 -19.19 6.77 13.98
CA TRP A 168 -19.18 5.95 15.20
C TRP A 168 -19.63 6.73 16.40
#